data_4e7036fb688f394ec70d232b7b0d757f
#
_entry.id   4e7036fb688f394ec70d232b7b0d757f
#
_cell.length_a   1.000
_cell.length_b   1.000
_cell.length_c   1.000
_cell.angle_alpha   90.00
_cell.angle_beta   90.00
_cell.angle_gamma   90.00
#
_symmetry.space_group_name_H-M   'P 1'
#
loop_
_entity.id
_entity.type
_entity.pdbx_description
1 polymer ?
#
loop_
_entity_poly.entity_id
_entity_poly.type
_entity_poly.pdbx_seq_one_letter_code
_entity_poly.pdbx_strand_id
1 'polypeptide(L)'
;RNPDDIELEKIFLRDFRLAMNLIGQRDKLEARLNIGKSFSYSTNRFEIQNYFNNLFNRREKRICIDYETTGLNAYSNEEKVISVAISDGVSTVVFMIEDYIDLFIELLCFSYLDKIAQSAGFEDKWSRRLIKDAGKDVGSFVPFSQDILIKSFLLNGRVGVNNLEFLVWRYFGIEFKGEVDRTKIAREAEGALLKYNAQDAFYTYWLNEEFLNFAERQLVH
;
A
#
# COMPACT_ATOMS: atom_id res chain seq x y z
N ARG A 1 17.27 35.57 11.82
CA ARG A 1 17.23 34.24 11.18
C ARG A 1 15.95 34.13 10.37
N ASN A 2 16.05 33.62 9.16
CA ASN A 2 14.88 33.35 8.31
C ASN A 2 14.00 32.28 8.99
N PRO A 3 12.66 32.41 9.04
CA PRO A 3 11.76 31.37 9.57
C PRO A 3 12.00 29.99 8.97
N ASP A 4 12.36 29.93 7.69
CA ASP A 4 12.67 28.67 6.99
C ASP A 4 13.94 27.98 7.53
N ASP A 5 14.96 28.76 7.95
CA ASP A 5 16.19 28.23 8.54
C ASP A 5 15.92 27.59 9.92
N ILE A 6 15.01 28.19 10.70
CA ILE A 6 14.62 27.66 12.02
C ILE A 6 13.86 26.35 11.86
N GLU A 7 13.01 26.25 10.85
CA GLU A 7 12.25 25.04 10.57
C GLU A 7 13.17 23.90 10.09
N LEU A 8 14.13 24.21 9.20
CA LEU A 8 15.14 23.25 8.75
C LEU A 8 16.02 22.75 9.91
N GLU A 9 16.42 23.64 10.84
CA GLU A 9 17.19 23.26 12.03
C GLU A 9 16.40 22.30 12.93
N LYS A 10 15.13 22.57 13.17
CA LYS A 10 14.25 21.68 13.95
C LYS A 10 14.10 20.31 13.27
N ILE A 11 13.94 20.28 11.95
CA ILE A 11 13.88 19.10 11.14
C ILE A 11 15.15 18.27 11.28
N PHE A 12 16.30 18.90 11.09
CA PHE A 12 17.60 18.25 11.21
C PHE A 12 17.81 17.66 12.61
N LEU A 13 17.56 18.43 13.67
CA LEU A 13 17.72 17.96 15.05
C LEU A 13 16.80 16.80 15.39
N ARG A 14 15.57 16.79 14.87
CA ARG A 14 14.63 15.69 15.03
C ARG A 14 15.13 14.43 14.31
N ASP A 15 15.55 14.57 13.06
CA ASP A 15 16.01 13.43 12.25
C ASP A 15 17.34 12.91 12.78
N PHE A 16 18.22 13.77 13.31
CA PHE A 16 19.44 13.37 14.00
C PHE A 16 19.16 12.59 15.31
N ARG A 17 18.21 13.07 16.13
CA ARG A 17 17.79 12.33 17.33
C ARG A 17 17.18 10.98 16.97
N LEU A 18 16.38 10.92 15.90
CA LEU A 18 15.85 9.66 15.40
C LEU A 18 16.97 8.70 14.98
N ALA A 19 17.96 9.19 14.25
CA ALA A 19 19.14 8.40 13.85
C ALA A 19 19.92 7.90 15.06
N MET A 20 20.19 8.75 16.05
CA MET A 20 20.88 8.36 17.29
C MET A 20 20.10 7.32 18.08
N ASN A 21 18.78 7.43 18.14
CA ASN A 21 17.93 6.41 18.78
C ASN A 21 17.94 5.08 18.02
N LEU A 22 18.07 5.12 16.67
CA LEU A 22 18.17 3.93 15.85
C LEU A 22 19.51 3.20 16.02
N ILE A 23 20.61 3.93 16.27
CA ILE A 23 21.93 3.33 16.55
C ILE A 23 21.86 2.41 17.80
N GLY A 24 21.10 2.82 18.83
CA GLY A 24 20.84 1.98 20.01
C GLY A 24 19.84 0.83 19.77
N GLN A 25 19.27 0.70 18.55
CA GLN A 25 18.26 -0.29 18.21
C GLN A 25 18.65 -1.06 16.92
N ARG A 26 19.91 -1.48 16.86
CA ARG A 26 20.49 -2.18 15.70
C ARG A 26 19.60 -3.32 15.19
N ASP A 27 19.09 -4.16 16.08
CA ASP A 27 18.23 -5.30 15.72
C ASP A 27 16.94 -4.86 14.99
N LYS A 28 16.36 -3.72 15.39
CA LYS A 28 15.17 -3.18 14.71
C LYS A 28 15.49 -2.60 13.34
N LEU A 29 16.67 -1.98 13.19
CA LEU A 29 17.12 -1.48 11.90
C LEU A 29 17.39 -2.64 10.95
N GLU A 30 18.07 -3.68 11.41
CA GLU A 30 18.30 -4.90 10.64
C GLU A 30 17.00 -5.59 10.24
N ALA A 31 16.01 -5.67 11.16
CA ALA A 31 14.69 -6.21 10.85
C ALA A 31 13.98 -5.40 9.73
N ARG A 32 14.02 -4.07 9.78
CA ARG A 32 13.45 -3.21 8.73
C ARG A 32 14.14 -3.38 7.38
N LEU A 33 15.47 -3.43 7.37
CA LEU A 33 16.22 -3.67 6.13
C LEU A 33 15.95 -5.08 5.56
N ASN A 34 15.72 -6.07 6.43
CA ASN A 34 15.34 -7.41 6.02
C ASN A 34 13.92 -7.44 5.40
N ILE A 35 12.97 -6.71 5.96
CA ILE A 35 11.64 -6.52 5.35
C ILE A 35 11.80 -5.96 3.94
N GLY A 36 12.58 -4.89 3.78
CA GLY A 36 12.81 -4.29 2.47
C GLY A 36 13.35 -5.28 1.43
N LYS A 37 14.17 -6.25 1.86
CA LYS A 37 14.77 -7.28 0.98
C LYS A 37 13.91 -8.52 0.80
N SER A 38 12.86 -8.70 1.60
CA SER A 38 12.03 -9.92 1.59
C SER A 38 10.88 -9.86 0.57
N PHE A 39 10.77 -8.78 -0.20
CA PHE A 39 9.73 -8.63 -1.19
C PHE A 39 9.71 -9.80 -2.18
N SER A 40 8.56 -10.43 -2.28
CA SER A 40 8.23 -11.42 -3.28
C SER A 40 6.75 -11.31 -3.66
N TYR A 41 6.41 -11.73 -4.85
CA TYR A 41 5.03 -11.72 -5.33
C TYR A 41 4.75 -12.89 -6.26
N SER A 42 3.48 -13.22 -6.44
CA SER A 42 3.04 -14.24 -7.39
C SER A 42 1.98 -13.71 -8.34
N THR A 43 2.12 -14.12 -9.60
CA THR A 43 1.10 -14.01 -10.66
C THR A 43 0.52 -15.38 -11.01
N ASN A 44 0.92 -16.43 -10.30
CA ASN A 44 0.50 -17.79 -10.57
C ASN A 44 -0.96 -18.00 -10.18
N ARG A 45 -1.77 -18.48 -11.12
CA ARG A 45 -3.22 -18.68 -10.97
C ARG A 45 -3.59 -19.53 -9.76
N PHE A 46 -2.83 -20.61 -9.53
CA PHE A 46 -3.09 -21.50 -8.40
C PHE A 46 -2.77 -20.83 -7.06
N GLU A 47 -1.69 -20.06 -6.99
CA GLU A 47 -1.31 -19.31 -5.80
C GLU A 47 -2.29 -18.20 -5.49
N ILE A 48 -2.75 -17.48 -6.52
CA ILE A 48 -3.80 -16.44 -6.37
C ILE A 48 -5.09 -17.06 -5.83
N GLN A 49 -5.56 -18.17 -6.40
CA GLN A 49 -6.76 -18.85 -5.93
C GLN A 49 -6.64 -19.34 -4.48
N ASN A 50 -5.49 -19.91 -4.13
CA ASN A 50 -5.21 -20.35 -2.76
C ASN A 50 -5.14 -19.15 -1.81
N TYR A 51 -4.61 -18.02 -2.25
CA TYR A 51 -4.56 -16.80 -1.46
C TYR A 51 -5.96 -16.30 -1.10
N PHE A 52 -6.88 -16.20 -2.08
CA PHE A 52 -8.28 -15.85 -1.83
C PHE A 52 -8.95 -16.83 -0.88
N ASN A 53 -8.82 -18.13 -1.11
CA ASN A 53 -9.38 -19.16 -0.24
C ASN A 53 -8.88 -19.01 1.20
N ASN A 54 -7.59 -18.70 1.38
CA ASN A 54 -7.02 -18.47 2.69
C ASN A 54 -7.55 -17.19 3.36
N LEU A 55 -7.80 -16.12 2.59
CA LEU A 55 -8.37 -14.90 3.13
C LEU A 55 -9.80 -15.10 3.62
N PHE A 56 -10.64 -15.77 2.83
CA PHE A 56 -12.04 -16.04 3.20
C PHE A 56 -12.19 -17.00 4.40
N ASN A 57 -11.22 -17.90 4.59
CA ASN A 57 -11.22 -18.84 5.72
C ASN A 57 -10.61 -18.29 7.01
N ARG A 58 -9.97 -17.12 6.98
CA ARG A 58 -9.34 -16.52 8.15
C ARG A 58 -10.09 -15.28 8.58
N ARG A 59 -10.44 -15.22 9.87
CA ARG A 59 -11.01 -14.02 10.49
C ARG A 59 -9.92 -13.06 10.90
N GLU A 60 -10.23 -11.75 10.90
CA GLU A 60 -9.40 -10.68 11.45
C GLU A 60 -8.02 -10.57 10.80
N LYS A 61 -7.97 -10.61 9.49
CA LYS A 61 -6.76 -10.33 8.74
C LYS A 61 -6.73 -8.89 8.23
N ARG A 62 -5.53 -8.37 8.28
CA ARG A 62 -5.19 -7.10 7.66
C ARG A 62 -4.56 -7.36 6.29
N ILE A 63 -5.03 -6.64 5.27
CA ILE A 63 -4.49 -6.72 3.92
C ILE A 63 -4.31 -5.33 3.33
N CYS A 64 -3.27 -5.15 2.54
CA CYS A 64 -3.15 -3.99 1.67
C CYS A 64 -3.67 -4.32 0.28
N ILE A 65 -4.39 -3.39 -0.33
CA ILE A 65 -4.85 -3.45 -1.72
C ILE A 65 -4.33 -2.22 -2.44
N ASP A 66 -3.79 -2.42 -3.64
CA ASP A 66 -3.34 -1.36 -4.53
C ASP A 66 -3.85 -1.60 -5.96
N TYR A 67 -4.24 -0.52 -6.66
CA TYR A 67 -4.78 -0.56 -8.01
C TYR A 67 -3.85 0.12 -9.01
N GLU A 68 -3.65 -0.53 -10.15
CA GLU A 68 -3.22 0.17 -11.35
C GLU A 68 -4.41 0.44 -12.27
N THR A 69 -4.52 1.67 -12.73
CA THR A 69 -5.65 2.16 -13.49
C THR A 69 -5.21 2.89 -14.75
N THR A 70 -6.09 3.01 -15.74
CA THR A 70 -5.82 3.78 -16.97
C THR A 70 -5.83 5.29 -16.73
N GLY A 71 -6.35 5.76 -15.58
CA GLY A 71 -6.41 7.16 -15.21
C GLY A 71 -6.84 7.35 -13.76
N LEU A 72 -7.11 8.58 -13.36
CA LEU A 72 -7.35 8.93 -11.95
C LEU A 72 -8.83 9.13 -11.61
N ASN A 73 -9.71 9.18 -12.64
CA ASN A 73 -11.10 9.52 -12.47
C ASN A 73 -12.00 8.27 -12.51
N ALA A 74 -12.27 7.69 -11.36
CA ALA A 74 -13.16 6.53 -11.24
C ALA A 74 -14.61 6.77 -11.72
N TYR A 75 -14.99 8.00 -12.05
CA TYR A 75 -16.31 8.34 -12.61
C TYR A 75 -16.30 8.47 -14.15
N SER A 76 -15.13 8.42 -14.77
CA SER A 76 -15.01 8.40 -16.23
C SER A 76 -15.37 7.03 -16.79
N ASN A 77 -16.16 6.99 -17.88
CA ASN A 77 -16.48 5.73 -18.56
C ASN A 77 -15.31 5.20 -19.40
N GLU A 78 -14.31 6.04 -19.67
CA GLU A 78 -13.14 5.70 -20.49
C GLU A 78 -12.01 5.08 -19.65
N GLU A 79 -12.04 5.32 -18.34
CA GLU A 79 -11.00 4.84 -17.42
C GLU A 79 -11.43 3.56 -16.71
N LYS A 80 -10.48 2.67 -16.46
CA LYS A 80 -10.72 1.38 -15.82
C LYS A 80 -9.56 0.95 -14.93
N VAL A 81 -9.83 0.04 -14.00
CA VAL A 81 -8.81 -0.73 -13.28
C VAL A 81 -8.17 -1.73 -14.25
N ILE A 82 -6.86 -1.83 -14.23
CA ILE A 82 -6.04 -2.74 -15.04
C ILE A 82 -5.65 -3.95 -14.21
N SER A 83 -4.95 -3.71 -13.10
CA SER A 83 -4.47 -4.75 -12.21
C SER A 83 -4.75 -4.41 -10.75
N VAL A 84 -4.72 -5.45 -9.94
CA VAL A 84 -4.88 -5.38 -8.49
C VAL A 84 -3.74 -6.16 -7.85
N ALA A 85 -3.11 -5.57 -6.85
CA ALA A 85 -2.22 -6.27 -5.95
C ALA A 85 -2.82 -6.36 -4.55
N ILE A 86 -2.62 -7.49 -3.89
CA ILE A 86 -3.06 -7.74 -2.52
C ILE A 86 -1.89 -8.31 -1.73
N SER A 87 -1.60 -7.72 -0.58
CA SER A 87 -0.53 -8.19 0.32
C SER A 87 -1.03 -8.33 1.76
N ASP A 88 -0.69 -9.42 2.42
CA ASP A 88 -0.87 -9.62 3.87
C ASP A 88 0.46 -9.53 4.64
N GLY A 89 1.50 -8.98 3.99
CA GLY A 89 2.85 -8.83 4.53
C GLY A 89 3.71 -10.08 4.47
N VAL A 90 3.10 -11.26 4.32
CA VAL A 90 3.80 -12.54 4.16
C VAL A 90 3.77 -12.99 2.70
N SER A 91 2.62 -12.86 2.08
CA SER A 91 2.37 -13.20 0.69
C SER A 91 1.82 -11.99 -0.05
N THR A 92 2.25 -11.81 -1.28
CA THR A 92 1.71 -10.80 -2.19
C THR A 92 1.29 -11.47 -3.49
N VAL A 93 0.07 -11.24 -3.90
CA VAL A 93 -0.44 -11.67 -5.21
C VAL A 93 -0.83 -10.44 -6.03
N VAL A 94 -0.63 -10.54 -7.34
CA VAL A 94 -1.00 -9.50 -8.29
C VAL A 94 -1.59 -10.13 -9.53
N PHE A 95 -2.64 -9.54 -10.07
CA PHE A 95 -3.38 -10.09 -11.21
C PHE A 95 -4.07 -9.00 -12.03
N MET A 96 -4.36 -9.32 -13.28
CA MET A 96 -5.23 -8.50 -14.11
C MET A 96 -6.67 -8.65 -13.58
N ILE A 97 -7.36 -7.53 -13.39
CA ILE A 97 -8.69 -7.53 -12.75
C ILE A 97 -9.71 -8.39 -13.48
N GLU A 98 -9.63 -8.44 -14.81
CA GLU A 98 -10.57 -9.16 -15.68
C GLU A 98 -10.59 -10.68 -15.36
N ASP A 99 -9.47 -11.24 -14.87
CA ASP A 99 -9.34 -12.69 -14.58
C ASP A 99 -9.99 -13.10 -13.25
N TYR A 100 -10.18 -12.14 -12.30
CA TYR A 100 -10.57 -12.45 -10.93
C TYR A 100 -11.64 -11.51 -10.38
N ILE A 101 -12.37 -10.80 -11.24
CA ILE A 101 -13.31 -9.74 -10.84
C ILE A 101 -14.33 -10.19 -9.80
N ASP A 102 -14.91 -11.38 -9.95
CA ASP A 102 -15.95 -11.87 -9.04
C ASP A 102 -15.40 -12.16 -7.65
N LEU A 103 -14.26 -12.85 -7.57
CA LEU A 103 -13.57 -13.14 -6.30
C LEU A 103 -13.11 -11.85 -5.61
N PHE A 104 -12.63 -10.92 -6.40
CA PHE A 104 -12.17 -9.65 -5.86
C PHE A 104 -13.32 -8.80 -5.32
N ILE A 105 -14.46 -8.76 -6.01
CA ILE A 105 -15.66 -8.07 -5.50
C ILE A 105 -16.16 -8.74 -4.22
N GLU A 106 -16.14 -10.07 -4.12
CA GLU A 106 -16.46 -10.77 -2.89
C GLU A 106 -15.54 -10.34 -1.74
N LEU A 107 -14.23 -10.23 -2.00
CA LEU A 107 -13.24 -9.74 -1.04
C LEU A 107 -13.53 -8.29 -0.59
N LEU A 108 -13.90 -7.40 -1.52
CA LEU A 108 -14.23 -6.01 -1.22
C LEU A 108 -15.42 -5.88 -0.26
N CYS A 109 -16.36 -6.83 -0.33
CA CYS A 109 -17.57 -6.90 0.50
C CYS A 109 -17.36 -7.72 1.78
N PHE A 110 -16.19 -8.35 1.97
CA PHE A 110 -15.93 -9.22 3.10
C PHE A 110 -15.60 -8.43 4.36
N SER A 111 -16.47 -8.51 5.37
CA SER A 111 -16.43 -7.66 6.57
C SER A 111 -15.34 -7.99 7.58
N TYR A 112 -14.73 -9.16 7.48
CA TYR A 112 -13.69 -9.62 8.42
C TYR A 112 -12.27 -9.20 8.02
N LEU A 113 -12.11 -8.41 6.95
CA LEU A 113 -10.82 -7.92 6.49
C LEU A 113 -10.66 -6.44 6.79
N ASP A 114 -9.55 -6.13 7.44
CA ASP A 114 -9.08 -4.76 7.65
C ASP A 114 -8.25 -4.32 6.44
N LYS A 115 -8.81 -3.41 5.62
CA LYS A 115 -8.22 -3.02 4.33
C LYS A 115 -7.37 -1.77 4.49
N ILE A 116 -6.16 -1.83 3.97
CA ILE A 116 -5.13 -0.79 3.98
C ILE A 116 -4.90 -0.32 2.56
N ALA A 117 -4.66 0.97 2.37
CA ALA A 117 -4.18 1.55 1.12
C ALA A 117 -3.23 2.73 1.35
N GLN A 118 -2.47 3.09 0.32
CA GLN A 118 -1.63 4.29 0.35
C GLN A 118 -2.48 5.57 0.34
N SER A 119 -3.59 5.57 -0.39
CA SER A 119 -4.54 6.68 -0.51
C SER A 119 -5.96 6.12 -0.55
N ALA A 120 -6.48 5.70 0.61
CA ALA A 120 -7.72 4.94 0.73
C ALA A 120 -8.91 5.56 -0.01
N GLY A 121 -8.96 6.89 -0.12
CA GLY A 121 -10.00 7.57 -0.88
C GLY A 121 -9.95 7.31 -2.39
N PHE A 122 -8.79 6.95 -2.95
CA PHE A 122 -8.66 6.54 -4.35
C PHE A 122 -9.16 5.10 -4.52
N GLU A 123 -8.70 4.19 -3.71
CA GLU A 123 -9.10 2.77 -3.75
C GLU A 123 -10.58 2.59 -3.43
N ASP A 124 -11.15 3.37 -2.51
CA ASP A 124 -12.60 3.36 -2.22
C ASP A 124 -13.45 3.69 -3.46
N LYS A 125 -13.05 4.73 -4.21
CA LYS A 125 -13.79 5.15 -5.42
C LYS A 125 -13.77 4.07 -6.50
N TRP A 126 -12.60 3.50 -6.76
CA TRP A 126 -12.46 2.43 -7.74
C TRP A 126 -13.14 1.13 -7.32
N SER A 127 -13.07 0.77 -6.03
CA SER A 127 -13.78 -0.39 -5.49
C SER A 127 -15.30 -0.27 -5.67
N ARG A 128 -15.87 0.89 -5.34
CA ARG A 128 -17.32 1.17 -5.55
C ARG A 128 -17.71 1.12 -7.02
N ARG A 129 -16.82 1.62 -7.90
CA ARG A 129 -17.02 1.55 -9.33
C ARG A 129 -17.05 0.11 -9.83
N LEU A 130 -16.08 -0.73 -9.44
CA LEU A 130 -16.03 -2.15 -9.80
C LEU A 130 -17.30 -2.91 -9.38
N ILE A 131 -17.75 -2.70 -8.14
CA ILE A 131 -18.97 -3.32 -7.61
C ILE A 131 -20.20 -2.89 -8.42
N LYS A 132 -20.31 -1.59 -8.72
CA LYS A 132 -21.40 -1.02 -9.53
C LYS A 132 -21.42 -1.58 -10.94
N ASP A 133 -20.27 -1.63 -11.61
CA ASP A 133 -20.14 -2.11 -13.00
C ASP A 133 -20.45 -3.61 -13.11
N ALA A 134 -20.21 -4.38 -12.05
CA ALA A 134 -20.64 -5.77 -11.94
C ALA A 134 -22.14 -5.93 -11.60
N GLY A 135 -22.90 -4.85 -11.50
CA GLY A 135 -24.32 -4.88 -11.17
C GLY A 135 -24.64 -5.29 -9.73
N LYS A 136 -23.67 -5.20 -8.82
CA LYS A 136 -23.83 -5.56 -7.41
C LYS A 136 -24.16 -4.33 -6.54
N ASP A 137 -24.71 -4.58 -5.35
CA ASP A 137 -25.04 -3.52 -4.41
C ASP A 137 -23.77 -2.87 -3.81
N VAL A 138 -23.58 -1.60 -4.12
CA VAL A 138 -22.47 -0.79 -3.57
C VAL A 138 -22.58 -0.61 -2.05
N GLY A 139 -23.77 -0.76 -1.48
CA GLY A 139 -23.99 -0.72 -0.03
C GLY A 139 -23.32 -1.87 0.72
N SER A 140 -23.01 -2.99 0.03
CA SER A 140 -22.28 -4.12 0.63
C SER A 140 -20.76 -3.89 0.73
N PHE A 141 -20.23 -2.84 0.12
CA PHE A 141 -18.80 -2.52 0.17
C PHE A 141 -18.34 -2.22 1.60
N VAL A 142 -17.27 -2.87 2.01
CA VAL A 142 -16.58 -2.57 3.28
C VAL A 142 -15.43 -1.60 3.00
N PRO A 143 -15.48 -0.35 3.48
CA PRO A 143 -14.47 0.66 3.21
C PRO A 143 -13.08 0.28 3.70
N PHE A 144 -12.06 0.94 3.15
CA PHE A 144 -10.71 0.88 3.68
C PHE A 144 -10.65 1.55 5.05
N SER A 145 -10.07 0.87 6.03
CA SER A 145 -9.97 1.33 7.42
C SER A 145 -8.68 2.08 7.70
N GLN A 146 -7.65 1.89 6.86
CA GLN A 146 -6.31 2.42 7.08
C GLN A 146 -5.80 3.14 5.82
N ASP A 147 -5.38 4.40 6.01
CA ASP A 147 -4.79 5.25 4.96
C ASP A 147 -3.37 5.65 5.36
N ILE A 148 -2.37 5.19 4.59
CA ILE A 148 -0.97 5.42 4.91
C ILE A 148 -0.55 6.86 4.65
N LEU A 149 -1.12 7.50 3.64
CA LEU A 149 -0.87 8.91 3.35
C LEU A 149 -1.32 9.78 4.54
N ILE A 150 -2.52 9.56 5.07
CA ILE A 150 -3.04 10.29 6.23
C ILE A 150 -2.20 9.99 7.46
N LYS A 151 -1.90 8.73 7.75
CA LYS A 151 -1.05 8.36 8.91
C LYS A 151 0.33 9.00 8.84
N SER A 152 0.97 8.94 7.69
CA SER A 152 2.27 9.56 7.44
C SER A 152 2.22 11.06 7.69
N PHE A 153 1.18 11.75 7.19
CA PHE A 153 0.98 13.17 7.42
C PHE A 153 0.77 13.50 8.90
N LEU A 154 -0.04 12.73 9.61
CA LEU A 154 -0.27 12.92 11.05
C LEU A 154 1.02 12.73 11.87
N LEU A 155 1.88 11.81 11.47
CA LEU A 155 3.15 11.56 12.15
C LEU A 155 4.22 12.61 11.83
N ASN A 156 4.16 13.23 10.67
CA ASN A 156 5.25 14.08 10.18
C ASN A 156 4.84 15.52 9.84
N GLY A 157 3.58 15.78 9.48
CA GLY A 157 3.05 17.12 9.17
C GLY A 157 3.68 17.82 7.97
N ARG A 158 4.59 17.18 7.21
CA ARG A 158 5.31 17.79 6.10
C ARG A 158 4.65 17.46 4.77
N VAL A 159 4.60 18.46 3.89
CA VAL A 159 4.17 18.29 2.51
C VAL A 159 5.34 17.74 1.67
N GLY A 160 5.07 16.83 0.73
CA GLY A 160 6.04 16.32 -0.24
C GLY A 160 6.91 15.15 0.21
N VAL A 161 6.84 14.74 1.49
CA VAL A 161 7.61 13.62 2.06
C VAL A 161 6.73 12.42 2.44
N ASN A 162 5.49 12.40 1.96
CA ASN A 162 4.50 11.37 2.29
C ASN A 162 4.19 10.46 1.08
N ASN A 163 4.94 10.59 -0.02
CA ASN A 163 4.84 9.65 -1.13
C ASN A 163 5.44 8.30 -0.74
N LEU A 164 4.92 7.24 -1.33
CA LEU A 164 5.26 5.88 -0.96
C LEU A 164 6.76 5.58 -1.11
N GLU A 165 7.38 6.05 -2.19
CA GLU A 165 8.80 5.82 -2.45
C GLU A 165 9.69 6.39 -1.35
N PHE A 166 9.44 7.65 -0.99
CA PHE A 166 10.20 8.31 0.06
C PHE A 166 10.02 7.59 1.40
N LEU A 167 8.79 7.15 1.72
CA LEU A 167 8.52 6.40 2.95
C LEU A 167 9.22 5.04 2.94
N VAL A 168 9.19 4.31 1.83
CA VAL A 168 9.87 3.02 1.68
C VAL A 168 11.38 3.18 1.81
N TRP A 169 11.96 4.16 1.12
CA TRP A 169 13.38 4.48 1.29
C TRP A 169 13.72 4.83 2.74
N ARG A 170 12.91 5.67 3.36
CA ARG A 170 13.15 6.13 4.73
C ARG A 170 13.07 5.02 5.78
N TYR A 171 12.09 4.12 5.66
CA TYR A 171 11.82 3.09 6.66
C TYR A 171 12.55 1.78 6.38
N PHE A 172 12.72 1.43 5.13
CA PHE A 172 13.27 0.13 4.71
C PHE A 172 14.59 0.23 3.95
N GLY A 173 15.06 1.44 3.61
CA GLY A 173 16.32 1.67 2.88
C GLY A 173 16.30 1.16 1.44
N ILE A 174 15.12 1.05 0.83
CA ILE A 174 14.92 0.52 -0.52
C ILE A 174 14.53 1.65 -1.48
N GLU A 175 15.25 1.74 -2.57
CA GLU A 175 14.85 2.52 -3.76
C GLU A 175 14.20 1.54 -4.73
N PHE A 176 12.89 1.66 -4.96
CA PHE A 176 12.16 0.67 -5.77
C PHE A 176 11.51 1.22 -7.05
N LYS A 177 11.73 2.50 -7.37
CA LYS A 177 11.15 3.04 -8.60
C LYS A 177 12.06 2.95 -9.80
N GLY A 178 11.50 2.32 -10.86
CA GLY A 178 11.78 2.62 -12.25
C GLY A 178 10.57 3.35 -12.85
N GLU A 179 10.78 4.23 -13.81
CA GLU A 179 9.69 4.87 -14.55
C GLU A 179 8.90 3.80 -15.34
N VAL A 180 7.74 3.43 -14.84
CA VAL A 180 6.77 2.68 -15.63
C VAL A 180 5.96 3.70 -16.44
N ASP A 181 6.23 3.78 -17.72
CA ASP A 181 5.43 4.62 -18.64
C ASP A 181 4.03 3.99 -18.79
N ARG A 182 3.10 4.50 -18.00
CA ARG A 182 1.70 4.04 -17.96
C ARG A 182 0.98 4.19 -19.31
N THR A 183 1.53 4.95 -20.24
CA THR A 183 0.95 5.17 -21.57
C THR A 183 1.36 4.09 -22.58
N LYS A 184 2.36 3.28 -22.27
CA LYS A 184 2.91 2.23 -23.13
C LYS A 184 2.70 0.83 -22.53
N ILE A 185 1.46 0.46 -22.26
CA ILE A 185 1.14 -0.91 -21.81
C ILE A 185 1.12 -1.83 -23.04
N ALA A 186 2.31 -2.10 -23.60
CA ALA A 186 2.55 -3.27 -24.43
C ALA A 186 2.81 -4.49 -23.52
N ARG A 187 2.57 -5.71 -24.00
CA ARG A 187 2.75 -6.96 -23.21
C ARG A 187 4.10 -7.09 -22.50
N GLU A 188 5.15 -6.48 -23.02
CA GLU A 188 6.49 -6.44 -22.39
C GLU A 188 6.50 -5.54 -21.12
N ALA A 189 5.62 -4.57 -21.05
CA ALA A 189 5.45 -3.69 -19.88
C ALA A 189 4.52 -4.28 -18.81
N GLU A 190 3.71 -5.32 -19.13
CA GLU A 190 2.77 -5.94 -18.19
C GLU A 190 3.49 -6.51 -16.96
N GLY A 191 4.57 -7.25 -17.16
CA GLY A 191 5.34 -7.80 -16.05
C GLY A 191 5.96 -6.71 -15.16
N ALA A 192 6.38 -5.59 -15.73
CA ALA A 192 6.90 -4.45 -14.99
C ALA A 192 5.79 -3.76 -14.20
N LEU A 193 4.59 -3.58 -14.81
CA LEU A 193 3.42 -3.03 -14.16
C LEU A 193 2.97 -3.88 -12.97
N LEU A 194 2.85 -5.20 -13.17
CA LEU A 194 2.44 -6.12 -12.11
C LEU A 194 3.45 -6.14 -10.96
N LYS A 195 4.76 -6.13 -11.27
CA LYS A 195 5.79 -6.03 -10.24
C LYS A 195 5.66 -4.73 -9.44
N TYR A 196 5.46 -3.62 -10.14
CA TYR A 196 5.30 -2.30 -9.53
C TYR A 196 4.09 -2.27 -8.59
N ASN A 197 2.92 -2.69 -9.08
CA ASN A 197 1.69 -2.80 -8.30
C ASN A 197 1.87 -3.69 -7.04
N ALA A 198 2.55 -4.85 -7.21
CA ALA A 198 2.86 -5.74 -6.10
C ALA A 198 3.79 -5.09 -5.04
N GLN A 199 4.77 -4.29 -5.48
CA GLN A 199 5.66 -3.55 -4.58
C GLN A 199 4.88 -2.51 -3.78
N ASP A 200 4.00 -1.76 -4.43
CA ASP A 200 3.19 -0.74 -3.76
C ASP A 200 2.30 -1.38 -2.67
N ALA A 201 1.62 -2.49 -2.95
CA ALA A 201 0.84 -3.21 -1.95
C ALA A 201 1.69 -3.77 -0.79
N PHE A 202 2.83 -4.39 -1.10
CA PHE A 202 3.71 -4.98 -0.10
C PHE A 202 4.28 -3.94 0.86
N TYR A 203 4.86 -2.87 0.34
CA TYR A 203 5.48 -1.85 1.19
C TYR A 203 4.45 -1.01 1.94
N THR A 204 3.28 -0.76 1.35
CA THR A 204 2.18 -0.08 2.04
C THR A 204 1.71 -0.87 3.26
N TYR A 205 1.60 -2.21 3.16
CA TYR A 205 1.31 -3.07 4.30
C TYR A 205 2.33 -2.89 5.43
N TRP A 206 3.61 -3.00 5.12
CA TRP A 206 4.68 -2.90 6.12
C TRP A 206 4.84 -1.50 6.71
N LEU A 207 4.57 -0.46 5.94
CA LEU A 207 4.50 0.91 6.48
C LEU A 207 3.36 1.06 7.49
N ASN A 208 2.21 0.42 7.24
CA ASN A 208 1.13 0.41 8.22
C ASN A 208 1.56 -0.22 9.55
N GLU A 209 2.24 -1.36 9.51
CA GLU A 209 2.74 -2.02 10.71
C GLU A 209 3.77 -1.15 11.46
N GLU A 210 4.67 -0.47 10.73
CA GLU A 210 5.60 0.47 11.35
C GLU A 210 4.90 1.66 12.01
N PHE A 211 3.85 2.19 11.41
CA PHE A 211 3.10 3.32 11.96
C PHE A 211 2.25 2.92 13.17
N LEU A 212 1.68 1.73 13.18
CA LEU A 212 0.98 1.19 14.35
C LEU A 212 1.94 0.99 15.53
N ASN A 213 3.07 0.37 15.30
CA ASN A 213 4.13 0.19 16.31
C ASN A 213 4.67 1.53 16.86
N PHE A 214 4.67 2.59 16.05
CA PHE A 214 5.05 3.92 16.51
C PHE A 214 3.96 4.53 17.39
N ALA A 215 2.70 4.46 17.00
CA ALA A 215 1.57 5.01 17.73
C ALA A 215 1.42 4.34 19.12
N GLU A 216 1.52 3.01 19.18
CA GLU A 216 1.47 2.27 20.45
C GLU A 216 2.56 2.72 21.43
N ARG A 217 3.77 2.99 20.94
CA ARG A 217 4.88 3.48 21.79
C ARG A 217 4.66 4.88 22.35
N GLN A 218 3.89 5.72 21.67
CA GLN A 218 3.57 7.06 22.15
C GLN A 218 2.45 7.07 23.21
N LEU A 219 1.60 6.05 23.22
CA LEU A 219 0.48 5.93 24.18
C LEU A 219 0.92 5.33 25.52
N VAL A 220 2.11 4.76 25.62
CA VAL A 220 2.66 4.11 26.85
C VAL A 220 3.55 5.06 27.64
N HIS A 221 3.74 6.29 27.18
CA HIS A 221 4.49 7.37 27.86
C HIS A 221 3.62 8.59 28.08
#